data_8e006b8536b48a3f4c266e1b9a78864e
#
_entry.id   8e006b8536b48a3f4c266e1b9a78864e
#
_cell.length_a   1.000
_cell.length_b   1.000
_cell.length_c   1.000
_cell.angle_alpha   90.00
_cell.angle_beta   90.00
_cell.angle_gamma   90.00
#
_symmetry.space_group_name_H-M   'P 1'
#
loop_
_entity.id
_entity.type
_entity.pdbx_description
1 polymer ?
#
loop_
_entity_poly.entity_id
_entity_poly.type
_entity_poly.pdbx_seq_one_letter_code
_entity_poly.pdbx_strand_id
1 'polypeptide(L)' 'MNMVYSCLDLRPKNPDHIVRKTGFSSARVSNCLVELMLRGLIRETGRHYYVRTDI' A
#
# COMPACT_ATOMS: atom_id res chain seq x y z
N MET A 1 4.77 -13.55 -0.26
CA MET A 1 3.78 -12.53 0.10
C MET A 1 4.40 -11.15 -0.02
N ASN A 2 3.64 -10.18 -0.48
CA ASN A 2 4.13 -8.83 -0.70
C ASN A 2 4.25 -8.08 0.64
N MET A 3 5.45 -7.57 0.95
CA MET A 3 5.67 -6.84 2.20
C MET A 3 4.86 -5.55 2.26
N VAL A 4 4.65 -4.91 1.11
CA VAL A 4 3.84 -3.69 1.05
C VAL A 4 2.41 -4.02 1.46
N TYR A 5 1.85 -5.10 0.94
CA TYR A 5 0.51 -5.52 1.29
C TYR A 5 0.39 -5.83 2.79
N SER A 6 1.43 -6.43 3.35
CA SER A 6 1.45 -6.78 4.77
C SER A 6 1.44 -5.55 5.68
N CYS A 7 1.90 -4.40 5.18
CA CYS A 7 1.88 -3.16 5.94
C CYS A 7 0.51 -2.50 5.95
N LEU A 8 -0.40 -2.96 5.09
CA LEU A 8 -1.73 -2.37 4.95
C LEU A 8 -2.77 -3.13 5.74
N ASP A 9 -3.76 -2.39 6.23
CA ASP A 9 -4.89 -2.98 6.94
C ASP A 9 -6.10 -2.08 6.69
N LEU A 10 -7.08 -2.10 7.58
CA LEU A 10 -8.27 -1.26 7.46
C LEU A 10 -8.01 0.22 7.75
N ARG A 11 -6.85 0.52 8.35
CA ARG A 11 -6.50 1.91 8.64
C ARG A 11 -5.76 2.50 7.45
N PRO A 12 -6.13 3.70 7.00
CA PRO A 12 -5.42 4.32 5.87
C PRO A 12 -3.95 4.53 6.19
N LYS A 13 -3.09 4.18 5.24
CA LYS A 13 -1.65 4.36 5.34
C LYS A 13 -1.17 5.12 4.11
N ASN A 14 -0.25 6.07 4.31
CA ASN A 14 0.35 6.72 3.16
C ASN A 14 1.63 5.99 2.73
N PRO A 15 2.12 6.25 1.50
CA PRO A 15 3.30 5.55 1.01
C PRO A 15 4.56 5.79 1.85
N ASP A 16 4.71 6.96 2.46
CA ASP A 16 5.86 7.23 3.31
C ASP A 16 5.93 6.26 4.49
N HIS A 17 4.80 5.95 5.07
CA HIS A 17 4.73 4.98 6.15
C HIS A 17 5.25 3.62 5.68
N ILE A 18 4.84 3.23 4.48
CA ILE A 18 5.25 1.93 3.92
C ILE A 18 6.74 1.92 3.62
N VAL A 19 7.25 3.02 3.07
CA VAL A 19 8.69 3.15 2.81
C VAL A 19 9.49 2.96 4.10
N ARG A 20 9.07 3.59 5.18
CA ARG A 20 9.75 3.48 6.47
C ARG A 20 9.69 2.06 7.03
N LYS A 21 8.55 1.39 6.85
CA LYS A 21 8.36 0.05 7.40
C LYS A 21 9.12 -1.01 6.61
N THR A 22 9.18 -0.87 5.29
CA THR A 22 9.78 -1.89 4.45
C THR A 22 11.24 -1.62 4.11
N GLY A 23 11.65 -0.35 4.14
CA GLY A 23 12.96 0.04 3.65
C GLY A 23 13.05 0.08 2.14
N PHE A 24 11.96 -0.11 1.43
CA PHE A 24 11.95 -0.04 -0.03
C PHE A 24 11.99 1.41 -0.49
N SER A 25 12.45 1.64 -1.73
CA SER A 25 12.42 2.97 -2.33
C SER A 25 10.97 3.40 -2.58
N SER A 26 10.76 4.71 -2.71
CA SER A 26 9.44 5.25 -3.03
C SER A 26 8.92 4.70 -4.34
N ALA A 27 9.78 4.57 -5.35
CA ALA A 27 9.38 4.05 -6.65
C ALA A 27 8.91 2.61 -6.53
N ARG A 28 9.61 1.80 -5.75
CA ARG A 28 9.23 0.41 -5.56
C ARG A 28 7.91 0.28 -4.84
N VAL A 29 7.71 1.09 -3.80
CA VAL A 29 6.45 1.10 -3.06
C VAL A 29 5.31 1.52 -3.97
N SER A 30 5.50 2.57 -4.77
CA SER A 30 4.47 3.03 -5.70
C SER A 30 4.09 1.95 -6.70
N ASN A 31 5.07 1.26 -7.26
CA ASN A 31 4.81 0.18 -8.20
C ASN A 31 4.01 -0.95 -7.55
N CYS A 32 4.37 -1.30 -6.33
CA CYS A 32 3.64 -2.35 -5.60
C CYS A 32 2.20 -1.92 -5.32
N LEU A 33 2.00 -0.67 -4.94
CA LEU A 33 0.65 -0.16 -4.66
C LEU A 33 -0.23 -0.19 -5.91
N VAL A 34 0.32 0.24 -7.05
CA VAL A 34 -0.42 0.20 -8.31
C VAL A 34 -0.80 -1.24 -8.66
N GLU A 35 0.14 -2.17 -8.53
CA GLU A 35 -0.14 -3.57 -8.83
C GLU A 35 -1.24 -4.12 -7.92
N LEU A 36 -1.18 -3.83 -6.64
CA LEU A 36 -2.19 -4.29 -5.70
C LEU A 36 -3.56 -3.69 -6.00
N MET A 37 -3.60 -2.44 -6.41
CA MET A 37 -4.86 -1.80 -6.81
C MET A 37 -5.44 -2.45 -8.06
N LEU A 38 -4.60 -2.78 -9.02
CA LEU A 38 -5.05 -3.45 -10.24
C LEU A 38 -5.63 -4.83 -9.95
N ARG A 39 -5.14 -5.48 -8.92
CA ARG A 39 -5.66 -6.78 -8.49
C ARG A 39 -6.90 -6.67 -7.61
N GLY A 40 -7.29 -5.44 -7.24
CA GLY A 40 -8.44 -5.23 -6.39
C GLY A 40 -8.21 -5.56 -4.92
N LEU A 41 -6.96 -5.69 -4.50
CA LEU A 41 -6.64 -6.06 -3.12
C LEU A 41 -6.57 -4.87 -2.19
N ILE A 42 -6.34 -3.68 -2.72
CA ILE A 42 -6.32 -2.44 -1.96
C ILE A 42 -7.02 -1.36 -2.75
N ARG A 43 -7.35 -0.26 -2.07
CA ARG A 43 -7.90 0.92 -2.74
C ARG A 43 -7.34 2.17 -2.09
N GLU A 44 -7.33 3.25 -2.84
CA GLU A 44 -6.94 4.56 -2.34
C GLU A 44 -8.13 5.23 -1.68
N THR A 45 -7.92 5.79 -0.50
CA THR A 45 -8.92 6.59 0.19
C THR A 45 -8.31 7.94 0.51
N GLY A 46 -9.04 9.01 0.28
CA GLY A 46 -8.53 10.34 0.51
C GLY A 46 -7.31 10.61 -0.35
N ARG A 47 -6.39 11.45 0.18
CA ARG A 47 -5.20 11.84 -0.57
C ARG A 47 -4.04 10.93 -0.20
N HIS A 48 -3.68 10.03 -1.11
CA HIS A 48 -2.50 9.19 -0.97
C HIS A 48 -2.54 8.27 0.25
N TYR A 49 -3.75 7.86 0.66
CA TYR A 49 -3.92 6.86 1.70
C TYR A 49 -4.49 5.59 1.08
N TYR A 50 -4.04 4.45 1.58
CA TYR A 50 -4.41 3.16 1.01
C TYR A 50 -4.90 2.23 2.10
N VAL A 51 -5.91 1.43 1.79
CA VAL A 51 -6.47 0.44 2.71
C VAL A 51 -6.69 -0.86 1.97
N ARG A 52 -6.73 -1.95 2.72
CA ARG A 52 -7.08 -3.26 2.15
C ARG A 52 -8.57 -3.33 1.89
N THR A 53 -8.94 -4.07 0.85
CA THR A 53 -10.34 -4.22 0.46
C THR A 53 -10.92 -5.58 0.82
N ASP A 54 -10.09 -6.51 1.26
CA ASP A 54 -10.47 -7.92 1.45
C ASP A 54 -11.07 -8.21 2.80
N ILE A 55 -11.37 -7.20 3.57
CA ILE A 55 -11.89 -7.40 4.92
C ILE A 55 -13.33 -6.95 5.03
#